data_423ba378c2393dffe4b639959425fca4
#
_entry.id   423ba378c2393dffe4b639959425fca4
#
_cell.length_a   1.000
_cell.length_b   1.000
_cell.length_c   1.000
_cell.angle_alpha   90.00
_cell.angle_beta   90.00
_cell.angle_gamma   90.00
#
_symmetry.space_group_name_H-M   'P 1'
#
loop_
_entity.id
_entity.type
_entity.pdbx_description
1 polymer ?
#
loop_
_entity_poly.entity_id
_entity_poly.type
_entity_poly.pdbx_seq_one_letter_code
_entity_poly.pdbx_strand_id
1 'polypeptide(L)'
;MSWFDSLMPSRIKTRNKNPSVPDGLWKKCDGCNEVLYAQDLAFNQQVCPKCGHHMRISARQRLTQLFDKGCKTTEIGTALQPADFLKFKDSKRYKDRITQAQKKTEEHDAMVAMSGLLYDRPRPAPPPVHRCR
;
A
#
# COMPACT_ATOMS: atom_id res chain seq x y z
N MET A 1 30.58 -35.37 -45.41
CA MET A 1 30.50 -34.05 -44.80
C MET A 1 29.85 -33.13 -45.80
N SER A 2 28.62 -32.66 -45.48
CA SER A 2 27.84 -31.85 -46.41
C SER A 2 28.27 -30.39 -46.31
N TRP A 3 28.66 -29.78 -47.41
CA TRP A 3 29.09 -28.39 -47.50
C TRP A 3 27.95 -27.39 -47.19
N PHE A 4 26.70 -27.88 -47.15
CA PHE A 4 25.52 -27.07 -46.77
C PHE A 4 25.50 -26.62 -45.33
N ASP A 5 26.21 -27.26 -44.39
CA ASP A 5 26.28 -26.83 -42.99
C ASP A 5 27.06 -25.54 -42.80
N SER A 6 27.88 -25.16 -43.80
CA SER A 6 28.72 -23.94 -43.76
C SER A 6 27.96 -22.69 -44.23
N LEU A 7 26.77 -22.84 -44.82
CA LEU A 7 25.98 -21.77 -45.40
C LEU A 7 24.79 -21.34 -44.52
N MET A 8 24.54 -22.04 -43.40
CA MET A 8 23.50 -21.63 -42.50
C MET A 8 24.01 -20.45 -41.63
N PRO A 9 23.35 -19.27 -41.71
CA PRO A 9 23.69 -18.18 -40.80
C PRO A 9 23.47 -18.64 -39.36
N SER A 10 24.46 -18.39 -38.50
CA SER A 10 24.36 -18.71 -37.08
C SER A 10 23.07 -18.14 -36.52
N ARG A 11 22.18 -19.02 -36.01
CA ARG A 11 20.95 -18.59 -35.33
C ARG A 11 21.31 -17.60 -34.25
N ILE A 12 20.97 -16.35 -34.49
CA ILE A 12 21.06 -15.30 -33.48
C ILE A 12 20.14 -15.75 -32.35
N LYS A 13 20.73 -16.20 -31.25
CA LYS A 13 20.01 -16.44 -29.99
C LYS A 13 19.61 -15.08 -29.44
N THR A 14 18.48 -14.55 -29.92
CA THR A 14 17.82 -13.42 -29.28
C THR A 14 17.49 -13.88 -27.87
N ARG A 15 18.27 -13.39 -26.91
CA ARG A 15 17.96 -13.50 -25.51
C ARG A 15 16.69 -12.66 -25.33
N ASN A 16 15.51 -13.30 -25.39
CA ASN A 16 14.24 -12.70 -25.01
C ASN A 16 14.35 -12.32 -23.53
N LYS A 17 14.95 -11.17 -23.26
CA LYS A 17 14.65 -10.42 -22.06
C LYS A 17 13.25 -9.87 -22.30
N ASN A 18 12.23 -10.64 -21.92
CA ASN A 18 10.92 -10.05 -21.69
C ASN A 18 11.17 -8.90 -20.73
N PRO A 19 10.92 -7.65 -21.12
CA PRO A 19 10.97 -6.54 -20.18
C PRO A 19 9.93 -6.87 -19.12
N SER A 20 10.37 -7.35 -17.96
CA SER A 20 9.51 -7.56 -16.83
C SER A 20 9.06 -6.17 -16.40
N VAL A 21 7.81 -5.83 -16.68
CA VAL A 21 7.21 -4.61 -16.16
C VAL A 21 7.26 -4.75 -14.64
N PRO A 22 7.84 -3.78 -13.91
CA PRO A 22 7.90 -3.85 -12.46
C PRO A 22 6.51 -4.06 -11.88
N ASP A 23 6.38 -5.03 -10.98
CA ASP A 23 5.13 -5.31 -10.30
C ASP A 23 4.65 -4.08 -9.54
N GLY A 24 3.35 -3.80 -9.59
CA GLY A 24 2.72 -2.69 -8.85
C GLY A 24 2.60 -1.36 -9.60
N LEU A 25 3.11 -1.23 -10.84
CA LEU A 25 2.92 -0.03 -11.65
C LEU A 25 1.46 0.20 -12.08
N TRP A 26 0.72 -0.88 -12.22
CA TRP A 26 -0.67 -0.86 -12.67
C TRP A 26 -1.59 -1.43 -11.62
N LYS A 27 -2.71 -0.76 -11.40
CA LYS A 27 -3.78 -1.21 -10.51
C LYS A 27 -5.09 -1.25 -11.25
N LYS A 28 -5.90 -2.27 -10.99
CA LYS A 28 -7.24 -2.38 -11.54
C LYS A 28 -8.24 -1.74 -10.59
N CYS A 29 -9.15 -0.95 -11.13
CA CYS A 29 -10.22 -0.36 -10.34
C CYS A 29 -11.30 -1.41 -10.03
N ASP A 30 -11.71 -1.53 -8.77
CA ASP A 30 -12.75 -2.47 -8.35
C ASP A 30 -14.17 -2.03 -8.81
N GLY A 31 -14.35 -0.75 -9.11
CA GLY A 31 -15.64 -0.21 -9.55
C GLY A 31 -15.90 -0.35 -11.06
N CYS A 32 -14.94 0.03 -11.90
CA CYS A 32 -15.10 0.03 -13.35
C CYS A 32 -14.19 -0.95 -14.10
N ASN A 33 -13.36 -1.72 -13.38
CA ASN A 33 -12.40 -2.67 -13.92
C ASN A 33 -11.32 -2.07 -14.84
N GLU A 34 -11.21 -0.75 -14.92
CA GLU A 34 -10.20 -0.05 -15.70
C GLU A 34 -8.82 -0.24 -15.08
N VAL A 35 -7.81 -0.35 -15.96
CA VAL A 35 -6.41 -0.44 -15.54
C VAL A 35 -5.86 0.98 -15.41
N LEU A 36 -5.37 1.33 -14.24
CA LEU A 36 -4.91 2.66 -13.88
C LEU A 36 -3.44 2.64 -13.48
N TYR A 37 -2.71 3.69 -13.79
CA TYR A 37 -1.33 3.84 -13.37
C TYR A 37 -1.27 4.19 -11.87
N ALA A 38 -0.41 3.49 -11.13
CA ALA A 38 -0.38 3.60 -9.67
C ALA A 38 0.02 5.01 -9.18
N GLN A 39 0.85 5.74 -9.95
CA GLN A 39 1.22 7.11 -9.63
C GLN A 39 0.05 8.08 -9.82
N ASP A 40 -0.74 7.92 -10.87
CA ASP A 40 -1.94 8.75 -11.11
C ASP A 40 -2.97 8.53 -10.01
N LEU A 41 -3.13 7.28 -9.56
CA LEU A 41 -3.97 6.96 -8.41
C LEU A 41 -3.48 7.59 -7.11
N ALA A 42 -2.16 7.59 -6.89
CA ALA A 42 -1.57 8.24 -5.71
C ALA A 42 -1.80 9.75 -5.75
N PHE A 43 -1.65 10.37 -6.91
CA PHE A 43 -1.92 11.80 -7.11
C PHE A 43 -3.39 12.15 -6.87
N ASN A 44 -4.32 11.31 -7.34
CA ASN A 44 -5.76 11.45 -7.15
C ASN A 44 -6.26 10.89 -5.79
N GLN A 45 -5.40 10.78 -4.77
CA GLN A 45 -5.77 10.31 -3.44
C GLN A 45 -6.45 8.94 -3.43
N GLN A 46 -6.03 8.03 -4.32
CA GLN A 46 -6.62 6.69 -4.50
C GLN A 46 -8.10 6.71 -4.95
N VAL A 47 -8.52 7.77 -5.63
CA VAL A 47 -9.84 7.85 -6.28
C VAL A 47 -9.68 7.58 -7.76
N CYS A 48 -10.51 6.71 -8.30
CA CYS A 48 -10.50 6.41 -9.73
C CYS A 48 -10.94 7.63 -10.55
N PRO A 49 -10.15 8.15 -11.48
CA PRO A 49 -10.50 9.32 -12.28
C PRO A 49 -11.65 9.06 -13.26
N LYS A 50 -11.94 7.79 -13.59
CA LYS A 50 -12.99 7.42 -14.54
C LYS A 50 -14.36 7.25 -13.91
N CYS A 51 -14.45 6.57 -12.78
CA CYS A 51 -15.75 6.26 -12.16
C CYS A 51 -15.94 6.87 -10.76
N GLY A 52 -14.95 7.58 -10.22
CA GLY A 52 -15.02 8.16 -8.88
C GLY A 52 -14.96 7.13 -7.74
N HIS A 53 -14.69 5.86 -8.04
CA HIS A 53 -14.59 4.83 -7.00
C HIS A 53 -13.42 5.09 -6.07
N HIS A 54 -13.69 5.10 -4.75
CA HIS A 54 -12.66 5.26 -3.71
C HIS A 54 -12.01 3.93 -3.40
N MET A 55 -10.74 3.81 -3.75
CA MET A 55 -9.93 2.64 -3.45
C MET A 55 -9.39 2.70 -2.02
N ARG A 56 -8.93 1.57 -1.51
CA ARG A 56 -8.37 1.48 -0.16
C ARG A 56 -7.08 2.28 -0.04
N ILE A 57 -6.99 3.12 0.99
CA ILE A 57 -5.81 3.91 1.36
C ILE A 57 -5.33 3.52 2.76
N SER A 58 -4.01 3.49 2.99
CA SER A 58 -3.46 3.24 4.31
C SER A 58 -3.65 4.44 5.24
N ALA A 59 -3.63 4.20 6.56
CA ALA A 59 -3.77 5.25 7.56
C ALA A 59 -2.65 6.30 7.43
N ARG A 60 -1.41 5.86 7.32
CA ARG A 60 -0.25 6.76 7.18
C ARG A 60 -0.34 7.61 5.92
N GLN A 61 -0.72 7.00 4.80
CA GLN A 61 -0.93 7.74 3.55
C GLN A 61 -2.01 8.82 3.69
N ARG A 62 -3.12 8.49 4.34
CA ARG A 62 -4.21 9.43 4.58
C ARG A 62 -3.79 10.59 5.47
N LEU A 63 -3.05 10.30 6.55
CA LEU A 63 -2.54 11.34 7.45
C LEU A 63 -1.51 12.24 6.75
N THR A 64 -0.62 11.67 5.94
CA THR A 64 0.34 12.46 5.15
C THR A 64 -0.36 13.39 4.14
N GLN A 65 -1.49 12.96 3.58
CA GLN A 65 -2.27 13.80 2.66
C GLN A 65 -3.10 14.87 3.37
N LEU A 66 -3.44 14.65 4.65
CA LEU A 66 -4.24 15.57 5.44
C LEU A 66 -3.43 16.79 5.92
N PHE A 67 -2.20 16.55 6.35
CA PHE A 67 -1.34 17.62 6.87
C PHE A 67 -0.71 18.46 5.76
N ASP A 68 -0.33 19.68 6.11
CA ASP A 68 0.33 20.61 5.22
C ASP A 68 1.65 20.04 4.70
N LYS A 69 1.94 20.24 3.41
CA LYS A 69 3.17 19.72 2.79
C LYS A 69 4.41 20.32 3.46
N GLY A 70 5.33 19.44 3.88
CA GLY A 70 6.58 19.84 4.52
C GLY A 70 6.46 20.19 6.00
N CYS A 71 5.29 20.07 6.62
CA CYS A 71 5.15 20.27 8.06
C CYS A 71 5.78 19.11 8.84
N LYS A 72 6.29 19.43 10.03
CA LYS A 72 6.78 18.41 10.98
C LYS A 72 5.59 17.72 11.61
N THR A 73 5.46 16.42 11.37
CA THR A 73 4.45 15.58 12.01
C THR A 73 5.06 14.81 13.18
N THR A 74 4.30 14.61 14.24
CA THR A 74 4.70 13.83 15.41
C THR A 74 3.67 12.72 15.64
N GLU A 75 4.12 11.47 15.70
CA GLU A 75 3.26 10.33 16.01
C GLU A 75 3.00 10.27 17.52
N ILE A 76 1.74 10.06 17.89
CA ILE A 76 1.28 10.01 19.28
C ILE A 76 1.04 8.55 19.64
N GLY A 77 1.56 8.11 20.79
CA GLY A 77 1.28 6.76 21.29
C GLY A 77 2.08 5.64 20.61
N THR A 78 3.24 5.92 20.04
CA THR A 78 4.12 4.93 19.39
C THR A 78 4.52 3.75 20.28
N ALA A 79 4.54 3.95 21.61
CA ALA A 79 4.86 2.92 22.59
C ALA A 79 3.64 2.07 23.00
N LEU A 80 2.44 2.45 22.55
CA LEU A 80 1.22 1.70 22.88
C LEU A 80 1.17 0.40 22.05
N GLN A 81 0.78 -0.67 22.72
CA GLN A 81 0.59 -1.98 22.08
C GLN A 81 -0.78 -2.54 22.49
N PRO A 82 -1.44 -3.26 21.59
CA PRO A 82 -2.70 -3.91 21.90
C PRO A 82 -2.51 -4.98 22.97
N ALA A 83 -3.34 -4.95 24.01
CA ALA A 83 -3.30 -5.88 25.12
C ALA A 83 -4.49 -6.85 25.06
N ASP A 84 -4.24 -8.12 25.27
CA ASP A 84 -5.26 -9.17 25.33
C ASP A 84 -5.68 -9.43 26.79
N PHE A 85 -6.52 -8.54 27.33
CA PHE A 85 -7.04 -8.66 28.70
C PHE A 85 -7.95 -9.89 28.88
N LEU A 86 -8.71 -10.23 27.84
CA LEU A 86 -9.72 -11.27 27.88
C LEU A 86 -9.16 -12.66 27.55
N LYS A 87 -7.91 -12.74 27.11
CA LYS A 87 -7.30 -13.96 26.56
C LYS A 87 -8.22 -14.63 25.51
N PHE A 88 -8.82 -13.78 24.68
CA PHE A 88 -9.87 -14.17 23.74
C PHE A 88 -9.37 -15.20 22.73
N LYS A 89 -10.17 -16.24 22.54
CA LYS A 89 -9.93 -17.31 21.58
C LYS A 89 -11.26 -17.70 20.91
N ASP A 90 -11.30 -17.60 19.59
CA ASP A 90 -12.33 -18.24 18.76
C ASP A 90 -11.70 -19.40 17.96
N SER A 91 -11.68 -19.35 16.64
CA SER A 91 -10.93 -20.28 15.78
C SER A 91 -9.40 -20.14 15.97
N LYS A 92 -8.91 -18.93 16.31
CA LYS A 92 -7.52 -18.59 16.58
C LYS A 92 -7.45 -17.69 17.80
N ARG A 93 -6.33 -17.73 18.54
CA ARG A 93 -6.12 -16.82 19.68
C ARG A 93 -5.96 -15.39 19.16
N TYR A 94 -6.48 -14.43 19.91
CA TYR A 94 -6.38 -13.00 19.59
C TYR A 94 -4.91 -12.57 19.40
N LYS A 95 -4.01 -13.03 20.25
CA LYS A 95 -2.58 -12.74 20.16
C LYS A 95 -1.98 -13.18 18.83
N ASP A 96 -2.39 -14.35 18.30
CA ASP A 96 -1.88 -14.85 17.01
C ASP A 96 -2.39 -14.00 15.85
N ARG A 97 -3.63 -13.50 15.95
CA ARG A 97 -4.21 -12.57 14.95
C ARG A 97 -3.50 -11.23 14.94
N ILE A 98 -3.20 -10.66 16.11
CA ILE A 98 -2.44 -9.41 16.22
C ILE A 98 -1.07 -9.58 15.56
N THR A 99 -0.33 -10.61 15.94
CA THR A 99 1.01 -10.88 15.38
C THR A 99 0.96 -11.02 13.85
N GLN A 100 -0.05 -11.70 13.33
CA GLN A 100 -0.24 -11.85 11.89
C GLN A 100 -0.60 -10.52 11.22
N ALA A 101 -1.44 -9.70 11.84
CA ALA A 101 -1.81 -8.38 11.34
C ALA A 101 -0.62 -7.43 11.33
N GLN A 102 0.15 -7.37 12.42
CA GLN A 102 1.36 -6.55 12.54
C GLN A 102 2.39 -6.91 11.47
N LYS A 103 2.63 -8.20 11.22
CA LYS A 103 3.53 -8.65 10.15
C LYS A 103 3.06 -8.25 8.75
N LYS A 104 1.74 -8.18 8.53
CA LYS A 104 1.16 -7.83 7.23
C LYS A 104 1.11 -6.33 6.98
N THR A 105 0.88 -5.55 8.02
CA THR A 105 0.67 -4.09 7.93
C THR A 105 1.90 -3.29 8.28
N GLU A 106 2.89 -3.91 8.94
CA GLU A 106 4.08 -3.26 9.52
C GLU A 106 3.72 -2.20 10.58
N GLU A 107 2.50 -2.26 11.12
CA GLU A 107 2.01 -1.37 12.16
C GLU A 107 1.89 -2.10 13.50
N HIS A 108 2.16 -1.39 14.59
CA HIS A 108 2.07 -1.96 15.94
C HIS A 108 0.63 -2.09 16.43
N ASP A 109 -0.22 -1.13 16.03
CA ASP A 109 -1.64 -1.09 16.38
C ASP A 109 -2.50 -0.80 15.15
N ALA A 110 -3.78 -1.08 15.22
CA ALA A 110 -4.75 -0.76 14.18
C ALA A 110 -5.01 0.75 14.10
N MET A 111 -4.66 1.51 15.14
CA MET A 111 -4.85 2.95 15.23
C MET A 111 -3.52 3.68 15.11
N VAL A 112 -3.45 4.62 14.18
CA VAL A 112 -2.32 5.55 14.02
C VAL A 112 -2.81 6.95 14.35
N ALA A 113 -2.22 7.59 15.35
CA ALA A 113 -2.52 8.96 15.73
C ALA A 113 -1.31 9.86 15.49
N MET A 114 -1.53 10.99 14.85
CA MET A 114 -0.47 11.96 14.55
C MET A 114 -0.93 13.38 14.88
N SER A 115 0.02 14.24 15.18
CA SER A 115 -0.18 15.70 15.26
C SER A 115 0.65 16.40 14.20
N GLY A 116 0.12 17.47 13.63
CA GLY A 116 0.79 18.25 12.59
C GLY A 116 0.08 19.57 12.33
N LEU A 117 0.56 20.33 11.35
CA LEU A 117 -0.09 21.55 10.91
C LEU A 117 -1.16 21.24 9.87
N LEU A 118 -2.28 21.94 9.99
CA LEU A 118 -3.36 21.95 9.03
C LEU A 118 -3.80 23.41 8.84
N TYR A 119 -3.62 23.94 7.64
CA TYR A 119 -3.82 25.37 7.34
C TYR A 119 -3.03 26.27 8.31
N ASP A 120 -1.72 25.95 8.49
CA ASP A 120 -0.80 26.64 9.41
C ASP A 120 -1.23 26.63 10.90
N ARG A 121 -2.22 25.81 11.26
CA ARG A 121 -2.68 25.66 12.66
C ARG A 121 -2.33 24.28 13.21
N PRO A 122 -1.76 24.19 14.43
CA PRO A 122 -1.50 22.90 15.05
C PRO A 122 -2.80 22.17 15.35
N ARG A 123 -2.96 20.98 14.82
CA ARG A 123 -4.14 20.12 15.03
C ARG A 123 -3.72 18.68 15.30
N PRO A 124 -4.32 18.03 16.32
CA PRO A 124 -4.31 16.59 16.38
C PRO A 124 -5.21 16.05 15.27
N ALA A 125 -4.71 15.15 14.43
CA ALA A 125 -5.56 14.45 13.49
C ALA A 125 -6.40 13.43 14.25
N PRO A 126 -7.72 13.34 13.98
CA PRO A 126 -8.54 12.29 14.55
C PRO A 126 -7.98 10.93 14.09
N PRO A 127 -7.99 9.92 14.97
CA PRO A 127 -7.50 8.60 14.60
C PRO A 127 -8.30 8.07 13.41
N PRO A 128 -7.65 7.56 12.37
CA PRO A 128 -8.35 6.91 11.27
C PRO A 128 -9.03 5.65 11.80
N VAL A 129 -10.35 5.63 11.74
CA VAL A 129 -11.13 4.46 12.12
C VAL A 129 -10.95 3.40 11.05
N HIS A 130 -10.02 2.47 11.25
CA HIS A 130 -9.93 1.28 10.43
C HIS A 130 -11.05 0.32 10.82
N ARG A 131 -12.07 0.25 9.98
CA ARG A 131 -13.03 -0.85 10.04
C ARG A 131 -12.30 -2.11 9.55
N CYS A 132 -11.81 -2.93 10.46
CA CYS A 132 -11.38 -4.29 10.12
C CYS A 132 -12.61 -5.06 9.62
N ARG A 133 -12.59 -5.46 8.36
CA ARG A 133 -13.45 -6.54 7.84
C ARG A 133 -12.65 -7.82 7.77
#